data_158b84f31d9329f1db921e977e869242
#
_entry.id   158b84f31d9329f1db921e977e869242
#
_cell.length_a   1.000
_cell.length_b   1.000
_cell.length_c   1.000
_cell.angle_alpha   90.00
_cell.angle_beta   90.00
_cell.angle_gamma   90.00
#
_symmetry.space_group_name_H-M   'P 1'
#
loop_
_entity.id
_entity.type
_entity.pdbx_description
1 polymer ?
#
loop_
_entity_poly.entity_id
_entity_poly.type
_entity_poly.pdbx_seq_one_letter_code
_entity_poly.pdbx_strand_id
1 'polypeptide(L)'
;MPAIEAEFGPRVVAADGRLDRAAMRSLAFGDPDARMRLEAILHPMIGAETQRRCREALAGGAPYVVMEVPLLVESGNYRQRVQRVAVVDCDDEVRIARVMARNGLARAEVERIMATQASREARLAAADDVIDNNGSLDHLNTQVDALHAMYCRQAVLCGEKAPKR
;
A
#
# COMPACT_ATOMS: atom_id res chain seq x y z
N MET A 1 17.44 4.70 -10.93
CA MET A 1 18.32 3.71 -11.61
C MET A 1 19.77 3.77 -11.11
N PRO A 2 20.46 4.91 -11.00
CA PRO A 2 21.90 4.89 -10.68
C PRO A 2 22.28 4.11 -9.43
N ALA A 3 21.54 4.24 -8.34
CA ALA A 3 21.80 3.51 -7.09
C ALA A 3 21.63 1.99 -7.22
N ILE A 4 20.64 1.54 -8.02
CA ILE A 4 20.40 0.12 -8.25
C ILE A 4 21.50 -0.45 -9.13
N GLU A 5 21.89 0.28 -10.18
CA GLU A 5 22.98 -0.14 -11.08
C GLU A 5 24.34 -0.18 -10.35
N ALA A 6 24.63 0.79 -9.47
CA ALA A 6 25.83 0.79 -8.66
C ALA A 6 25.90 -0.41 -7.70
N GLU A 7 24.78 -0.85 -7.15
CA GLU A 7 24.70 -1.96 -6.21
C GLU A 7 24.72 -3.34 -6.91
N PHE A 8 23.96 -3.48 -8.01
CA PHE A 8 23.71 -4.79 -8.63
C PHE A 8 24.42 -4.99 -9.96
N GLY A 9 25.07 -3.93 -10.48
CA GLY A 9 25.78 -3.94 -11.75
C GLY A 9 24.85 -3.87 -12.97
N PRO A 10 25.41 -3.90 -14.18
CA PRO A 10 24.67 -3.71 -15.43
C PRO A 10 23.70 -4.86 -15.76
N ARG A 11 23.83 -6.01 -15.13
CA ARG A 11 22.95 -7.19 -15.33
C ARG A 11 21.47 -6.94 -14.99
N VAL A 12 21.17 -5.88 -14.25
CA VAL A 12 19.79 -5.48 -13.89
C VAL A 12 19.32 -4.27 -14.67
N VAL A 13 20.08 -3.86 -15.70
CA VAL A 13 19.74 -2.72 -16.57
C VAL A 13 19.35 -3.27 -17.94
N ALA A 14 18.16 -2.93 -18.41
CA ALA A 14 17.70 -3.27 -19.74
C ALA A 14 18.38 -2.41 -20.81
N ALA A 15 18.30 -2.80 -22.08
CA ALA A 15 18.93 -2.10 -23.19
C ALA A 15 18.47 -0.64 -23.36
N ASP A 16 17.29 -0.29 -22.84
CA ASP A 16 16.75 1.08 -22.83
C ASP A 16 17.18 1.91 -21.60
N GLY A 17 18.10 1.39 -20.77
CA GLY A 17 18.57 2.03 -19.54
C GLY A 17 17.61 1.94 -18.33
N ARG A 18 16.50 1.23 -18.47
CA ARG A 18 15.54 0.99 -17.39
C ARG A 18 15.90 -0.26 -16.59
N LEU A 19 15.23 -0.43 -15.46
CA LEU A 19 15.35 -1.64 -14.67
C LEU A 19 14.84 -2.86 -15.45
N ASP A 20 15.70 -3.87 -15.63
CA ASP A 20 15.24 -5.20 -16.02
C ASP A 20 14.54 -5.85 -14.82
N ARG A 21 13.20 -5.76 -14.83
CA ARG A 21 12.37 -6.26 -13.75
C ARG A 21 12.42 -7.78 -13.62
N ALA A 22 12.66 -8.51 -14.72
CA ALA A 22 12.75 -9.96 -14.71
C ALA A 22 14.06 -10.40 -14.05
N ALA A 23 15.18 -9.83 -14.48
CA ALA A 23 16.49 -10.08 -13.91
C ALA A 23 16.53 -9.70 -12.40
N MET A 24 16.03 -8.52 -12.05
CA MET A 24 15.97 -8.07 -10.64
C MET A 24 15.08 -8.97 -9.78
N ARG A 25 13.93 -9.39 -10.30
CA ARG A 25 13.03 -10.33 -9.60
C ARG A 25 13.72 -11.66 -9.35
N SER A 26 14.35 -12.25 -10.37
CA SER A 26 15.09 -13.51 -10.24
C SER A 26 16.17 -13.40 -9.17
N LEU A 27 16.92 -12.30 -9.16
CA LEU A 27 17.97 -12.04 -8.18
C LEU A 27 17.40 -11.92 -6.75
N ALA A 28 16.36 -11.11 -6.56
CA ALA A 28 15.77 -10.86 -5.23
C ALA A 28 15.03 -12.08 -4.66
N PHE A 29 14.52 -12.99 -5.51
CA PHE A 29 13.92 -14.24 -5.06
C PHE A 29 14.97 -15.33 -4.76
N GLY A 30 16.07 -15.34 -5.47
CA GLY A 30 17.15 -16.31 -5.30
C GLY A 30 18.14 -15.97 -4.17
N ASP A 31 18.20 -14.71 -3.74
CA ASP A 31 19.16 -14.24 -2.75
C ASP A 31 18.46 -13.26 -1.77
N PRO A 32 18.21 -13.68 -0.50
CA PRO A 32 17.62 -12.83 0.52
C PRO A 32 18.44 -11.56 0.82
N ASP A 33 19.78 -11.62 0.72
CA ASP A 33 20.63 -10.47 0.95
C ASP A 33 20.50 -9.45 -0.20
N ALA A 34 20.37 -9.92 -1.44
CA ALA A 34 20.07 -9.04 -2.58
C ALA A 34 18.72 -8.34 -2.40
N ARG A 35 17.72 -9.05 -1.89
CA ARG A 35 16.42 -8.47 -1.56
C ARG A 35 16.55 -7.36 -0.50
N MET A 36 17.24 -7.60 0.59
CA MET A 36 17.46 -6.60 1.64
C MET A 36 18.17 -5.36 1.12
N ARG A 37 19.21 -5.52 0.29
CA ARG A 37 19.95 -4.41 -0.33
C ARG A 37 19.06 -3.59 -1.28
N LEU A 38 18.21 -4.27 -2.07
CA LEU A 38 17.24 -3.58 -2.93
C LEU A 38 16.23 -2.78 -2.12
N GLU A 39 15.68 -3.37 -1.06
CA GLU A 39 14.74 -2.71 -0.15
C GLU A 39 15.40 -1.50 0.56
N ALA A 40 16.65 -1.60 0.98
CA ALA A 40 17.41 -0.51 1.58
C ALA A 40 17.60 0.69 0.63
N ILE A 41 17.68 0.45 -0.69
CA ILE A 41 17.72 1.51 -1.70
C ILE A 41 16.32 2.09 -1.95
N LEU A 42 15.32 1.22 -2.12
CA LEU A 42 13.99 1.63 -2.56
C LEU A 42 13.16 2.30 -1.46
N HIS A 43 13.20 1.80 -0.22
CA HIS A 43 12.35 2.31 0.85
C HIS A 43 12.56 3.80 1.14
N PRO A 44 13.79 4.33 1.25
CA PRO A 44 13.99 5.77 1.42
C PRO A 44 13.48 6.60 0.23
N MET A 45 13.67 6.11 -1.00
CA MET A 45 13.23 6.79 -2.22
C MET A 45 11.70 6.83 -2.30
N ILE A 46 11.04 5.71 -2.02
CA ILE A 46 9.57 5.62 -1.98
C ILE A 46 9.04 6.55 -0.88
N GLY A 47 9.64 6.54 0.31
CA GLY A 47 9.25 7.39 1.41
C GLY A 47 9.34 8.89 1.08
N ALA A 48 10.47 9.31 0.49
CA ALA A 48 10.67 10.70 0.07
C ALA A 48 9.67 11.15 -1.00
N GLU A 49 9.44 10.30 -2.01
CA GLU A 49 8.47 10.60 -3.08
C GLU A 49 7.03 10.64 -2.55
N THR A 50 6.67 9.72 -1.67
CA THR A 50 5.35 9.72 -1.01
C THR A 50 5.14 11.02 -0.25
N GLN A 51 6.11 11.43 0.58
CA GLN A 51 6.02 12.68 1.33
C GLN A 51 5.93 13.91 0.43
N ARG A 52 6.70 13.92 -0.68
CA ARG A 52 6.65 15.01 -1.66
C ARG A 52 5.24 15.14 -2.25
N ARG A 53 4.67 14.01 -2.75
CA ARG A 53 3.31 13.99 -3.32
C ARG A 53 2.24 14.38 -2.31
N CYS A 54 2.35 13.91 -1.07
CA CYS A 54 1.41 14.30 -0.02
C CYS A 54 1.44 15.82 0.22
N ARG A 55 2.64 16.42 0.33
CA ARG A 55 2.77 17.87 0.52
C ARG A 55 2.19 18.65 -0.67
N GLU A 56 2.45 18.23 -1.89
CA GLU A 56 1.93 18.86 -3.11
C GLU A 56 0.40 18.80 -3.18
N ALA A 57 -0.18 17.62 -2.88
CA ALA A 57 -1.64 17.47 -2.87
C ALA A 57 -2.29 18.39 -1.83
N LEU A 58 -1.75 18.43 -0.61
CA LEU A 58 -2.27 19.30 0.46
C LEU A 58 -2.07 20.79 0.13
N ALA A 59 -0.92 21.18 -0.43
CA ALA A 59 -0.68 22.55 -0.89
C ALA A 59 -1.61 22.95 -2.05
N GLY A 60 -2.03 21.97 -2.86
CA GLY A 60 -3.03 22.13 -3.93
C GLY A 60 -4.47 22.18 -3.43
N GLY A 61 -4.71 22.15 -2.12
CA GLY A 61 -6.05 22.26 -1.53
C GLY A 61 -6.79 20.93 -1.35
N ALA A 62 -6.12 19.78 -1.49
CA ALA A 62 -6.74 18.50 -1.15
C ALA A 62 -7.08 18.48 0.35
N PRO A 63 -8.32 18.12 0.75
CA PRO A 63 -8.71 18.09 2.15
C PRO A 63 -7.97 17.02 2.95
N TYR A 64 -7.61 15.90 2.31
CA TYR A 64 -6.82 14.82 2.87
C TYR A 64 -6.11 14.03 1.77
N VAL A 65 -5.22 13.14 2.15
CA VAL A 65 -4.49 12.24 1.23
C VAL A 65 -4.69 10.81 1.68
N VAL A 66 -5.00 9.92 0.73
CA VAL A 66 -5.04 8.48 0.94
C VAL A 66 -3.72 7.86 0.47
N MET A 67 -3.09 7.10 1.34
CA MET A 67 -1.92 6.29 1.01
C MET A 67 -2.33 4.82 0.95
N GLU A 68 -2.25 4.21 -0.23
CA GLU A 68 -2.47 2.78 -0.39
C GLU A 68 -1.19 2.03 -0.02
N VAL A 69 -1.24 1.22 1.02
CA VAL A 69 -0.11 0.43 1.52
C VAL A 69 -0.54 -1.03 1.70
N PRO A 70 -0.15 -1.94 0.78
CA PRO A 70 -0.62 -3.33 0.79
C PRO A 70 -0.26 -4.14 2.05
N LEU A 71 0.89 -3.86 2.66
CA LEU A 71 1.43 -4.56 3.83
C LEU A 71 1.56 -3.60 5.02
N LEU A 72 0.52 -2.81 5.26
CA LEU A 72 0.54 -1.76 6.28
C LEU A 72 0.70 -2.34 7.69
N VAL A 73 -0.08 -3.37 8.00
CA VAL A 73 -0.13 -4.00 9.33
C VAL A 73 1.17 -4.73 9.63
N GLU A 74 1.69 -5.44 8.63
CA GLU A 74 2.96 -6.18 8.71
C GLU A 74 4.16 -5.25 8.95
N SER A 75 4.11 -4.02 8.45
CA SER A 75 5.21 -3.05 8.59
C SER A 75 5.38 -2.51 10.01
N GLY A 76 4.34 -2.55 10.84
CA GLY A 76 4.34 -2.13 12.25
C GLY A 76 4.48 -0.62 12.51
N ASN A 77 4.93 0.16 11.56
CA ASN A 77 5.36 1.57 11.75
C ASN A 77 4.34 2.63 11.28
N TYR A 78 3.14 2.23 10.94
CA TYR A 78 2.20 3.11 10.24
C TYR A 78 1.47 4.12 11.14
N ARG A 79 1.19 3.79 12.40
CA ARG A 79 0.39 4.63 13.32
C ARG A 79 0.98 6.02 13.55
N GLN A 80 2.29 6.17 13.46
CA GLN A 80 2.96 7.46 13.62
C GLN A 80 2.91 8.33 12.35
N ARG A 81 2.49 7.75 11.22
CA ARG A 81 2.56 8.38 9.89
C ARG A 81 1.20 8.76 9.32
N VAL A 82 0.12 8.22 9.88
CA VAL A 82 -1.26 8.42 9.41
C VAL A 82 -2.18 8.72 10.58
N GLN A 83 -3.19 9.55 10.35
CA GLN A 83 -4.21 9.85 11.36
C GLN A 83 -5.24 8.72 11.50
N ARG A 84 -5.54 8.04 10.39
CA ARG A 84 -6.52 6.95 10.37
C ARG A 84 -6.09 5.85 9.42
N VAL A 85 -6.52 4.64 9.73
CA VAL A 85 -6.35 3.45 8.90
C VAL A 85 -7.72 2.98 8.45
N ALA A 86 -7.97 2.98 7.15
CA ALA A 86 -9.14 2.36 6.56
C ALA A 86 -8.75 0.98 6.00
N VAL A 87 -9.46 -0.05 6.43
CA VAL A 87 -9.28 -1.42 5.94
C VAL A 87 -10.44 -1.81 5.05
N VAL A 88 -10.14 -2.24 3.82
CA VAL A 88 -11.12 -2.87 2.95
C VAL A 88 -11.15 -4.35 3.29
N ASP A 89 -12.26 -4.81 3.82
CA ASP A 89 -12.44 -6.19 4.29
C ASP A 89 -13.45 -6.95 3.43
N CYS A 90 -13.23 -8.23 3.28
CA CYS A 90 -14.20 -9.19 2.76
C CYS A 90 -13.90 -10.58 3.34
N ASP A 91 -14.88 -11.46 3.27
CA ASP A 91 -14.74 -12.85 3.68
C ASP A 91 -13.65 -13.56 2.86
N ASP A 92 -12.93 -14.46 3.51
CA ASP A 92 -11.80 -15.14 2.88
C ASP A 92 -12.22 -15.93 1.63
N GLU A 93 -13.40 -16.55 1.63
CA GLU A 93 -13.92 -17.24 0.45
C GLU A 93 -14.16 -16.29 -0.73
N VAL A 94 -14.69 -15.09 -0.46
CA VAL A 94 -14.88 -14.05 -1.47
C VAL A 94 -13.53 -13.58 -2.02
N ARG A 95 -12.57 -13.37 -1.12
CA ARG A 95 -11.20 -12.95 -1.47
C ARG A 95 -10.51 -13.99 -2.35
N ILE A 96 -10.56 -15.27 -1.94
CA ILE A 96 -9.98 -16.40 -2.69
C ILE A 96 -10.61 -16.47 -4.08
N ALA A 97 -11.94 -16.48 -4.18
CA ALA A 97 -12.65 -16.58 -5.45
C ALA A 97 -12.27 -15.44 -6.41
N ARG A 98 -12.19 -14.18 -5.90
CA ARG A 98 -11.81 -13.02 -6.70
C ARG A 98 -10.36 -13.08 -7.17
N VAL A 99 -9.42 -13.53 -6.34
CA VAL A 99 -8.01 -13.67 -6.71
C VAL A 99 -7.83 -14.77 -7.75
N MET A 100 -8.47 -15.93 -7.56
CA MET A 100 -8.46 -17.01 -8.56
C MET A 100 -8.97 -16.52 -9.92
N ALA A 101 -10.12 -15.84 -9.94
CA ALA A 101 -10.72 -15.33 -11.18
C ALA A 101 -9.84 -14.28 -11.88
N ARG A 102 -9.21 -13.40 -11.10
CA ARG A 102 -8.39 -12.31 -11.64
C ARG A 102 -7.01 -12.76 -12.13
N ASN A 103 -6.37 -13.68 -11.43
CA ASN A 103 -4.97 -14.04 -11.62
C ASN A 103 -4.77 -15.43 -12.19
N GLY A 104 -5.80 -16.27 -12.28
CA GLY A 104 -5.70 -17.66 -12.75
C GLY A 104 -4.95 -18.59 -11.78
N LEU A 105 -4.79 -18.21 -10.52
CA LEU A 105 -4.08 -19.00 -9.51
C LEU A 105 -4.96 -20.14 -8.99
N ALA A 106 -4.35 -21.27 -8.63
CA ALA A 106 -5.03 -22.34 -7.91
C ALA A 106 -5.35 -21.91 -6.46
N ARG A 107 -6.47 -22.42 -5.91
CA ARG A 107 -6.89 -22.11 -4.52
C ARG A 107 -5.75 -22.28 -3.50
N ALA A 108 -5.07 -23.41 -3.54
CA ALA A 108 -3.97 -23.71 -2.60
C ALA A 108 -2.81 -22.70 -2.70
N GLU A 109 -2.61 -22.08 -3.86
CA GLU A 109 -1.60 -21.04 -4.05
C GLU A 109 -2.06 -19.70 -3.43
N VAL A 110 -3.33 -19.36 -3.62
CA VAL A 110 -3.93 -18.18 -2.98
C VAL A 110 -3.87 -18.29 -1.46
N GLU A 111 -4.25 -19.44 -0.89
CA GLU A 111 -4.22 -19.70 0.56
C GLU A 111 -2.79 -19.61 1.12
N ARG A 112 -1.78 -20.12 0.41
CA ARG A 112 -0.37 -19.97 0.81
C ARG A 112 0.06 -18.50 0.84
N ILE A 113 -0.35 -17.71 -0.15
CA ILE A 113 -0.06 -16.26 -0.17
C ILE A 113 -0.75 -15.57 1.00
N MET A 114 -2.02 -15.89 1.26
CA MET A 114 -2.78 -15.33 2.39
C MET A 114 -2.12 -15.64 3.74
N ALA A 115 -1.60 -16.85 3.91
CA ALA A 115 -0.93 -17.28 5.15
C ALA A 115 0.37 -16.50 5.45
N THR A 116 0.96 -15.82 4.47
CA THR A 116 2.14 -14.95 4.66
C THR A 116 1.79 -13.51 5.04
N GLN A 117 0.50 -13.16 5.05
CA GLN A 117 0.01 -11.83 5.39
C GLN A 117 -0.58 -11.79 6.80
N ALA A 118 -0.79 -10.58 7.33
CA ALA A 118 -1.51 -10.42 8.58
C ALA A 118 -2.90 -11.06 8.52
N SER A 119 -3.33 -11.68 9.63
CA SER A 119 -4.65 -12.28 9.70
C SER A 119 -5.76 -11.24 9.54
N ARG A 120 -6.99 -11.68 9.21
CA ARG A 120 -8.15 -10.80 9.10
C ARG A 120 -8.38 -10.06 10.42
N GLU A 121 -8.28 -10.76 11.54
CA GLU A 121 -8.44 -10.20 12.89
C GLU A 121 -7.40 -9.11 13.16
N ALA A 122 -6.13 -9.35 12.80
CA ALA A 122 -5.07 -8.38 12.99
C ALA A 122 -5.30 -7.12 12.12
N ARG A 123 -5.76 -7.28 10.88
CA ARG A 123 -6.10 -6.14 10.01
C ARG A 123 -7.27 -5.34 10.56
N LEU A 124 -8.35 -6.01 11.00
CA LEU A 124 -9.52 -5.36 11.57
C LEU A 124 -9.19 -4.66 12.91
N ALA A 125 -8.35 -5.27 13.74
CA ALA A 125 -7.88 -4.64 14.98
C ALA A 125 -7.01 -3.39 14.74
N ALA A 126 -6.35 -3.30 13.59
CA ALA A 126 -5.56 -2.14 13.19
C ALA A 126 -6.40 -1.01 12.59
N ALA A 127 -7.65 -1.29 12.18
CA ALA A 127 -8.52 -0.35 11.47
C ALA A 127 -9.15 0.68 12.41
N ASP A 128 -9.21 1.94 11.96
CA ASP A 128 -10.10 2.96 12.51
C ASP A 128 -11.44 2.97 11.76
N ASP A 129 -11.42 2.57 10.48
CA ASP A 129 -12.58 2.48 9.62
C ASP A 129 -12.52 1.17 8.82
N VAL A 130 -13.65 0.53 8.64
CA VAL A 130 -13.76 -0.70 7.85
C VAL A 130 -14.73 -0.46 6.70
N ILE A 131 -14.30 -0.85 5.50
CA ILE A 131 -15.11 -0.84 4.28
C ILE A 131 -15.44 -2.28 3.95
N ASP A 132 -16.71 -2.67 4.08
CA ASP A 132 -17.18 -4.00 3.69
C ASP A 132 -17.22 -4.13 2.16
N ASN A 133 -16.45 -5.07 1.65
CA ASN A 133 -16.37 -5.39 0.23
C ASN A 133 -16.92 -6.79 -0.10
N ASN A 134 -17.90 -7.28 0.67
CA ASN A 134 -18.61 -8.53 0.34
C ASN A 134 -19.73 -8.32 -0.68
N GLY A 135 -20.32 -7.13 -0.69
CA GLY A 135 -21.51 -6.80 -1.47
C GLY A 135 -21.25 -6.31 -2.90
N SER A 136 -22.21 -5.55 -3.41
CA SER A 136 -22.14 -4.91 -4.72
C SER A 136 -21.24 -3.68 -4.73
N LEU A 137 -20.86 -3.22 -5.93
CA LEU A 137 -20.13 -1.95 -6.09
C LEU A 137 -20.92 -0.75 -5.57
N ASP A 138 -22.25 -0.74 -5.69
CA ASP A 138 -23.09 0.34 -5.18
C ASP A 138 -23.04 0.42 -3.66
N HIS A 139 -23.05 -0.74 -2.98
CA HIS A 139 -22.87 -0.80 -1.54
C HIS A 139 -21.48 -0.29 -1.13
N LEU A 140 -20.43 -0.70 -1.85
CA LEU A 140 -19.06 -0.22 -1.63
C LEU A 140 -18.98 1.31 -1.81
N ASN A 141 -19.51 1.85 -2.90
CA ASN A 141 -19.52 3.28 -3.21
C ASN A 141 -20.23 4.08 -2.10
N THR A 142 -21.38 3.61 -1.62
CA THR A 142 -22.11 4.26 -0.52
C THR A 142 -21.24 4.41 0.74
N GLN A 143 -20.48 3.37 1.11
CA GLN A 143 -19.56 3.43 2.25
C GLN A 143 -18.39 4.39 2.00
N VAL A 144 -17.82 4.37 0.80
CA VAL A 144 -16.73 5.28 0.41
C VAL A 144 -17.19 6.73 0.46
N ASP A 145 -18.39 7.05 -0.03
CA ASP A 145 -18.95 8.41 0.00
C ASP A 145 -19.17 8.89 1.44
N ALA A 146 -19.67 8.01 2.31
CA ALA A 146 -19.85 8.34 3.73
C ALA A 146 -18.51 8.61 4.43
N LEU A 147 -17.49 7.79 4.18
CA LEU A 147 -16.15 7.99 4.70
C LEU A 147 -15.50 9.25 4.14
N HIS A 148 -15.64 9.51 2.85
CA HIS A 148 -15.16 10.74 2.21
C HIS A 148 -15.74 11.98 2.89
N ALA A 149 -17.06 12.02 3.07
CA ALA A 149 -17.72 13.12 3.75
C ALA A 149 -17.23 13.31 5.20
N MET A 150 -16.98 12.21 5.90
CA MET A 150 -16.42 12.23 7.27
C MET A 150 -15.00 12.79 7.28
N TYR A 151 -14.13 12.32 6.38
CA TYR A 151 -12.73 12.76 6.32
C TYR A 151 -12.62 14.24 5.92
N CYS A 152 -13.45 14.72 5.00
CA CYS A 152 -13.52 16.13 4.67
C CYS A 152 -13.87 17.00 5.90
N ARG A 153 -14.88 16.59 6.69
CA ARG A 153 -15.23 17.30 7.93
C ARG A 153 -14.10 17.31 8.95
N GLN A 154 -13.42 16.18 9.13
CA GLN A 154 -12.28 16.08 10.07
C GLN A 154 -11.11 16.96 9.64
N ALA A 155 -10.82 17.04 8.33
CA ALA A 155 -9.75 17.86 7.80
C ALA A 155 -10.00 19.36 8.09
N VAL A 156 -11.23 19.86 7.96
CA VAL A 156 -11.61 21.23 8.31
C VAL A 156 -11.35 21.50 9.80
N LEU A 157 -11.80 20.61 10.69
CA LEU A 157 -11.60 20.76 12.13
C LEU A 157 -10.13 20.73 12.55
N CYS A 158 -9.30 19.95 11.84
CA CYS A 158 -7.85 19.93 12.08
C CYS A 158 -7.16 21.20 11.56
N GLY A 159 -7.62 21.73 10.41
CA GLY A 159 -7.09 22.98 9.83
C GLY A 159 -7.37 24.21 10.69
N GLU A 160 -8.53 24.27 11.34
CA GLU A 160 -8.87 25.37 12.26
C GLU A 160 -8.04 25.38 13.55
N LYS A 161 -7.48 24.23 13.95
CA LYS A 161 -6.62 24.11 15.16
C LYS A 161 -5.13 24.38 14.88
N ALA A 162 -4.73 24.51 13.63
CA ALA A 162 -3.35 24.88 13.31
C ALA A 162 -3.12 26.37 13.65
N PRO A 163 -2.10 26.71 14.48
CA PRO A 163 -1.81 28.11 14.76
C PRO A 163 -1.48 28.83 13.46
N LYS A 164 -2.20 29.89 13.15
CA LYS A 164 -1.84 30.82 12.07
C LYS A 164 -0.43 31.35 12.36
N ARG A 165 0.53 30.93 11.58
CA ARG A 165 1.88 31.50 11.59
C ARG A 165 1.89 32.82 10.81
#